data_27381a257f0f0f8f99eeb75cc9422e7d
#
_entry.id   27381a257f0f0f8f99eeb75cc9422e7d
#
_cell.length_a   1.000
_cell.length_b   1.000
_cell.length_c   1.000
_cell.angle_alpha   90.00
_cell.angle_beta   90.00
_cell.angle_gamma   90.00
#
_symmetry.space_group_name_H-M   'P 1'
#
loop_
_entity.id
_entity.type
_entity.pdbx_description
1 polymer ?
#
loop_
_entity_poly.entity_id
_entity_poly.type
_entity_poly.pdbx_seq_one_letter_code
_entity_poly.pdbx_strand_id
1 'polypeptide(L)'
;MVRHSILVIDDDAEIRNALQLVLKKAGYHPLLAEGGHAAIALMEQDEQAAGVAAILCDLEMPGMDGATVIAHFQRHHPMIPLVVLSGATPTQFLDAIGKQGVGDWIRKPATTETVLEKVRGAVHLFELRMASHGSKDCPAT
;
A
#
# COMPACT_ATOMS: atom_id res chain seq x y z
N MET A 1 -3.78 3.05 -21.86
CA MET A 1 -2.91 3.35 -20.71
C MET A 1 -3.53 2.80 -19.44
N VAL A 2 -2.79 2.01 -18.68
CA VAL A 2 -3.30 1.40 -17.46
C VAL A 2 -3.14 2.37 -16.30
N ARG A 3 -4.26 2.67 -15.63
CA ARG A 3 -4.22 3.48 -14.42
C ARG A 3 -4.14 2.55 -13.22
N HIS A 4 -3.08 2.66 -12.46
CA HIS A 4 -2.93 1.86 -11.25
C HIS A 4 -3.73 2.42 -10.10
N SER A 5 -4.32 1.53 -9.32
CA SER A 5 -5.02 1.91 -8.08
C SER A 5 -4.06 1.82 -6.90
N ILE A 6 -4.22 2.74 -5.97
CA ILE A 6 -3.42 2.78 -4.74
C ILE A 6 -4.40 2.71 -3.57
N LEU A 7 -4.25 1.72 -2.73
CA LEU A 7 -5.07 1.58 -1.53
C LEU A 7 -4.45 2.41 -0.41
N VAL A 8 -5.22 3.33 0.16
CA VAL A 8 -4.78 4.18 1.27
C VAL A 8 -5.53 3.78 2.52
N ILE A 9 -4.79 3.37 3.54
CA ILE A 9 -5.36 2.93 4.82
C ILE A 9 -4.91 3.89 5.92
N ASP A 10 -5.83 4.72 6.41
CA ASP A 10 -5.54 5.68 7.45
C ASP A 10 -6.84 6.06 8.14
N ASP A 11 -6.83 6.12 9.47
CA ASP A 11 -8.03 6.47 10.25
C ASP A 11 -8.31 7.98 10.24
N ASP A 12 -7.34 8.80 9.86
CA ASP A 12 -7.49 10.25 9.82
C ASP A 12 -8.05 10.68 8.46
N ALA A 13 -9.26 11.22 8.48
CA ALA A 13 -9.94 11.65 7.25
C ALA A 13 -9.18 12.76 6.52
N GLU A 14 -8.54 13.66 7.26
CA GLU A 14 -7.78 14.75 6.64
C GLU A 14 -6.59 14.22 5.86
N ILE A 15 -5.90 13.24 6.44
CA ILE A 15 -4.77 12.60 5.77
C ILE A 15 -5.23 11.83 4.55
N ARG A 16 -6.33 11.06 4.68
CA ARG A 16 -6.89 10.33 3.54
C ARG A 16 -7.24 11.28 2.40
N ASN A 17 -7.89 12.40 2.71
CA ASN A 17 -8.29 13.36 1.70
C ASN A 17 -7.09 14.01 1.03
N ALA A 18 -6.06 14.34 1.80
CA ALA A 18 -4.84 14.93 1.25
C ALA A 18 -4.12 13.94 0.31
N LEU A 19 -4.00 12.69 0.74
CA LEU A 19 -3.37 11.65 -0.08
C LEU A 19 -4.19 11.37 -1.34
N GLN A 20 -5.51 11.39 -1.23
CA GLN A 20 -6.37 11.22 -2.40
C GLN A 20 -6.08 12.28 -3.46
N LEU A 21 -5.97 13.53 -3.06
CA LEU A 21 -5.68 14.62 -3.99
C LEU A 21 -4.32 14.46 -4.65
N VAL A 22 -3.31 14.14 -3.83
CA VAL A 22 -1.94 13.95 -4.31
C VAL A 22 -1.89 12.84 -5.35
N LEU A 23 -2.50 11.71 -5.05
CA LEU A 23 -2.46 10.54 -5.92
C LEU A 23 -3.26 10.76 -7.21
N LYS A 24 -4.42 11.41 -7.13
CA LYS A 24 -5.21 11.72 -8.33
C LYS A 24 -4.45 12.63 -9.28
N LYS A 25 -3.80 13.67 -8.74
CA LYS A 25 -3.02 14.58 -9.56
C LYS A 25 -1.86 13.87 -10.25
N ALA A 26 -1.34 12.83 -9.63
CA ALA A 26 -0.23 12.06 -10.21
C ALA A 26 -0.69 11.00 -11.21
N GLY A 27 -1.99 10.84 -11.40
CA GLY A 27 -2.53 9.90 -12.38
C GLY A 27 -2.93 8.55 -11.82
N TYR A 28 -2.87 8.38 -10.50
CA TYR A 28 -3.30 7.15 -9.85
C TYR A 28 -4.78 7.20 -9.49
N HIS A 29 -5.35 6.03 -9.24
CA HIS A 29 -6.72 5.92 -8.75
C HIS A 29 -6.69 5.52 -7.27
N PRO A 30 -6.96 6.45 -6.34
CA PRO A 30 -6.90 6.12 -4.92
C PRO A 30 -8.17 5.42 -4.45
N LEU A 31 -7.99 4.35 -3.68
CA LEU A 31 -9.05 3.67 -2.96
C LEU A 31 -8.79 3.92 -1.48
N LEU A 32 -9.80 4.40 -0.77
CA LEU A 32 -9.62 4.85 0.61
C LEU A 32 -10.29 3.90 1.59
N ALA A 33 -9.57 3.57 2.66
CA ALA A 33 -10.10 2.78 3.76
C ALA A 33 -9.74 3.45 5.08
N GLU A 34 -10.69 3.50 6.00
CA GLU A 34 -10.50 4.17 7.29
C GLU A 34 -9.82 3.30 8.34
N GLY A 35 -9.55 2.05 8.03
CA GLY A 35 -8.89 1.13 8.93
C GLY A 35 -8.64 -0.22 8.28
N GLY A 36 -8.04 -1.13 9.05
CA GLY A 36 -7.68 -2.45 8.55
C GLY A 36 -8.86 -3.28 8.10
N HIS A 37 -9.93 -3.31 8.88
CA HIS A 37 -11.11 -4.09 8.51
C HIS A 37 -11.76 -3.57 7.24
N ALA A 38 -11.87 -2.25 7.11
CA ALA A 38 -12.43 -1.64 5.91
C ALA A 38 -11.56 -1.93 4.69
N ALA A 39 -10.24 -1.89 4.85
CA ALA A 39 -9.30 -2.18 3.78
C ALA A 39 -9.42 -3.62 3.29
N ILE A 40 -9.49 -4.56 4.22
CA ILE A 40 -9.63 -5.98 3.89
C ILE A 40 -10.95 -6.23 3.15
N ALA A 41 -12.05 -5.65 3.65
CA ALA A 41 -13.33 -5.79 3.00
C ALA A 41 -13.33 -5.19 1.60
N LEU A 42 -12.70 -4.03 1.44
CA LEU A 42 -12.60 -3.37 0.15
C LEU A 42 -11.86 -4.22 -0.86
N MET A 43 -10.74 -4.83 -0.45
CA MET A 43 -9.95 -5.67 -1.33
C MET A 43 -10.67 -6.94 -1.74
N GLU A 44 -11.58 -7.43 -0.92
CA GLU A 44 -12.34 -8.63 -1.22
C GLU A 44 -13.58 -8.37 -2.08
N GLN A 45 -14.16 -7.18 -1.97
CA GLN A 45 -15.50 -6.91 -2.53
C GLN A 45 -15.51 -5.93 -3.69
N ASP A 46 -14.51 -5.05 -3.80
CA ASP A 46 -14.49 -4.01 -4.81
C ASP A 46 -13.78 -4.50 -6.06
N GLU A 47 -14.45 -4.36 -7.21
CA GLU A 47 -13.86 -4.74 -8.48
C GLU A 47 -12.61 -3.95 -8.81
N GLN A 48 -12.55 -2.68 -8.35
CA GLN A 48 -11.39 -1.83 -8.60
C GLN A 48 -10.16 -2.29 -7.82
N ALA A 49 -10.35 -3.12 -6.80
CA ALA A 49 -9.24 -3.67 -6.03
C ALA A 49 -8.32 -4.54 -6.88
N ALA A 50 -8.82 -5.10 -7.96
CA ALA A 50 -8.01 -5.91 -8.86
C ALA A 50 -6.88 -5.10 -9.50
N GLY A 51 -7.02 -3.77 -9.56
CA GLY A 51 -6.00 -2.89 -10.13
C GLY A 51 -5.05 -2.28 -9.10
N VAL A 52 -5.11 -2.71 -7.84
CA VAL A 52 -4.25 -2.14 -6.81
C VAL A 52 -2.80 -2.58 -7.01
N ALA A 53 -1.92 -1.60 -7.15
CA ALA A 53 -0.50 -1.82 -7.41
C ALA A 53 0.39 -1.45 -6.22
N ALA A 54 -0.16 -0.77 -5.22
CA ALA A 54 0.57 -0.41 -4.01
C ALA A 54 -0.42 -0.09 -2.90
N ILE A 55 0.03 -0.27 -1.66
CA ILE A 55 -0.78 0.01 -0.47
C ILE A 55 -0.01 0.97 0.42
N LEU A 56 -0.65 2.10 0.76
CA LEU A 56 -0.14 3.02 1.78
C LEU A 56 -0.88 2.72 3.07
N CYS A 57 -0.16 2.31 4.10
CA CYS A 57 -0.77 1.91 5.37
C CYS A 57 -0.19 2.68 6.54
N ASP A 58 -1.07 3.35 7.30
CA ASP A 58 -0.70 3.97 8.56
C ASP A 58 -0.52 2.89 9.62
N LEU A 59 0.60 2.92 10.34
CA LEU A 59 0.84 1.96 11.42
C LEU A 59 0.09 2.32 12.71
N GLU A 60 -0.28 3.58 12.85
CA GLU A 60 -0.85 4.08 14.10
C GLU A 60 -2.35 4.25 14.00
N MET A 61 -3.07 3.13 13.98
CA MET A 61 -4.53 3.14 13.89
C MET A 61 -5.15 2.42 15.08
N PRO A 62 -6.29 2.92 15.60
CA PRO A 62 -7.00 2.20 16.64
C PRO A 62 -7.67 0.94 16.07
N GLY A 63 -7.89 -0.03 16.94
CA GLY A 63 -8.54 -1.28 16.55
C GLY A 63 -7.52 -2.30 16.08
N MET A 64 -7.52 -2.60 14.78
CA MET A 64 -6.55 -3.51 14.20
C MET A 64 -5.22 -2.79 14.03
N ASP A 65 -4.14 -3.29 14.63
CA ASP A 65 -2.85 -2.63 14.53
C ASP A 65 -2.24 -2.79 13.13
N GLY A 66 -1.32 -1.87 12.80
CA GLY A 66 -0.71 -1.84 11.48
C GLY A 66 0.04 -3.10 11.12
N ALA A 67 0.70 -3.73 12.11
CA ALA A 67 1.46 -4.96 11.85
C ALA A 67 0.52 -6.10 11.42
N THR A 68 -0.65 -6.19 12.03
CA THR A 68 -1.65 -7.19 11.67
C THR A 68 -2.15 -6.97 10.25
N VAL A 69 -2.41 -5.71 9.89
CA VAL A 69 -2.85 -5.35 8.54
C VAL A 69 -1.78 -5.72 7.50
N ILE A 70 -0.53 -5.39 7.80
CA ILE A 70 0.59 -5.69 6.92
C ILE A 70 0.71 -7.20 6.72
N ALA A 71 0.65 -7.97 7.80
CA ALA A 71 0.76 -9.43 7.72
C ALA A 71 -0.36 -10.01 6.86
N HIS A 72 -1.58 -9.49 7.01
CA HIS A 72 -2.72 -9.95 6.22
C HIS A 72 -2.48 -9.73 4.72
N PHE A 73 -2.07 -8.52 4.34
CA PHE A 73 -1.87 -8.21 2.93
C PHE A 73 -0.68 -8.93 2.32
N GLN A 74 0.37 -9.16 3.09
CA GLN A 74 1.50 -9.93 2.59
C GLN A 74 1.16 -11.39 2.38
N ARG A 75 0.27 -11.93 3.20
CA ARG A 75 -0.18 -13.31 3.05
C ARG A 75 -1.13 -13.47 1.87
N HIS A 76 -2.08 -12.56 1.71
CA HIS A 76 -3.14 -12.69 0.71
C HIS A 76 -2.85 -11.96 -0.60
N HIS A 77 -1.97 -10.96 -0.58
CA HIS A 77 -1.64 -10.16 -1.75
C HIS A 77 -0.12 -9.95 -1.83
N PRO A 78 0.66 -11.04 -1.95
CA PRO A 78 2.13 -10.93 -1.85
C PRO A 78 2.78 -10.14 -2.98
N MET A 79 2.08 -9.95 -4.09
CA MET A 79 2.61 -9.19 -5.21
C MET A 79 2.50 -7.68 -5.03
N ILE A 80 1.63 -7.24 -4.12
CA ILE A 80 1.38 -5.80 -3.92
C ILE A 80 2.33 -5.25 -2.85
N PRO A 81 3.24 -4.33 -3.22
CA PRO A 81 4.13 -3.72 -2.24
C PRO A 81 3.38 -2.83 -1.26
N LEU A 82 3.88 -2.82 -0.03
CA LEU A 82 3.33 -1.99 1.04
C LEU A 82 4.29 -0.84 1.33
N VAL A 83 3.74 0.36 1.44
CA VAL A 83 4.47 1.54 1.91
C VAL A 83 3.84 1.92 3.24
N VAL A 84 4.63 1.97 4.28
CA VAL A 84 4.15 2.18 5.64
C VAL A 84 4.39 3.62 6.05
N LEU A 85 3.38 4.25 6.68
CA LEU A 85 3.51 5.59 7.24
C LEU A 85 3.52 5.50 8.76
N SER A 86 4.47 6.20 9.40
CA SER A 86 4.55 6.20 10.86
C SER A 86 5.10 7.54 11.36
N GLY A 87 4.51 8.06 12.44
CA GLY A 87 4.98 9.28 13.11
C GLY A 87 6.14 9.04 14.05
N ALA A 88 6.37 7.79 14.42
CA ALA A 88 7.46 7.42 15.30
C ALA A 88 8.51 6.61 14.53
N THR A 89 9.66 6.38 15.15
CA THR A 89 10.65 5.46 14.59
C THR A 89 10.62 4.20 15.45
N PRO A 90 9.60 3.37 15.30
CA PRO A 90 9.48 2.21 16.17
C PRO A 90 10.44 1.14 15.69
N THR A 91 11.55 0.98 16.40
CA THR A 91 12.55 -0.05 16.08
C THR A 91 11.88 -1.42 15.99
N GLN A 92 10.91 -1.65 16.85
CA GLN A 92 10.16 -2.90 16.86
C GLN A 92 9.40 -3.12 15.55
N PHE A 93 8.78 -2.07 15.03
CA PHE A 93 8.06 -2.16 13.76
C PHE A 93 9.01 -2.30 12.59
N LEU A 94 10.14 -1.63 12.64
CA LEU A 94 11.14 -1.74 11.57
C LEU A 94 11.65 -3.17 11.43
N ASP A 95 11.88 -3.84 12.55
CA ASP A 95 12.30 -5.24 12.54
C ASP A 95 11.21 -6.13 11.95
N ALA A 96 9.97 -5.94 12.37
CA ALA A 96 8.85 -6.72 11.86
C ALA A 96 8.62 -6.46 10.36
N ILE A 97 8.69 -5.20 9.95
CA ILE A 97 8.54 -4.79 8.55
C ILE A 97 9.62 -5.41 7.69
N GLY A 98 10.87 -5.34 8.14
CA GLY A 98 11.98 -5.92 7.40
C GLY A 98 11.83 -7.40 7.20
N LYS A 99 11.40 -8.11 8.24
CA LYS A 99 11.19 -9.55 8.17
C LYS A 99 10.03 -9.92 7.25
N GLN A 100 9.04 -9.06 7.14
CA GLN A 100 7.85 -9.33 6.35
C GLN A 100 7.96 -8.86 4.90
N GLY A 101 9.07 -8.21 4.54
CA GLY A 101 9.28 -7.80 3.16
C GLY A 101 8.46 -6.60 2.72
N VAL A 102 8.19 -5.67 3.63
CA VAL A 102 7.53 -4.40 3.29
C VAL A 102 8.43 -3.62 2.33
N GLY A 103 7.81 -2.99 1.32
CA GLY A 103 8.56 -2.31 0.28
C GLY A 103 9.28 -1.05 0.74
N ASP A 104 8.63 -0.23 1.57
CA ASP A 104 9.23 1.03 1.98
C ASP A 104 8.50 1.62 3.19
N TRP A 105 9.05 2.71 3.69
CA TRP A 105 8.55 3.37 4.88
C TRP A 105 8.65 4.88 4.73
N ILE A 106 7.62 5.61 5.16
CA ILE A 106 7.58 7.07 5.15
C ILE A 106 7.35 7.56 6.57
N ARG A 107 8.22 8.47 7.03
CA ARG A 107 8.06 9.08 8.33
C ARG A 107 7.10 10.27 8.23
N LYS A 108 6.14 10.34 9.15
CA LYS A 108 5.24 11.49 9.24
C LYS A 108 5.94 12.69 9.90
N PRO A 109 5.66 13.91 9.49
CA PRO A 109 4.73 14.29 8.43
C PRO A 109 5.33 14.04 7.05
N ALA A 110 4.52 13.44 6.18
CA ALA A 110 4.98 13.08 4.84
C ALA A 110 4.77 14.26 3.88
N THR A 111 5.77 14.57 3.08
CA THR A 111 5.62 15.57 2.03
C THR A 111 5.01 14.92 0.80
N THR A 112 4.37 15.73 -0.04
CA THR A 112 3.84 15.27 -1.32
C THR A 112 4.91 14.57 -2.14
N GLU A 113 6.09 15.15 -2.20
CA GLU A 113 7.21 14.61 -2.98
C GLU A 113 7.64 13.23 -2.48
N THR A 114 7.74 13.08 -1.17
CA THR A 114 8.13 11.79 -0.58
C THR A 114 7.07 10.73 -0.85
N VAL A 115 5.80 11.07 -0.68
CA VAL A 115 4.70 10.13 -0.96
C VAL A 115 4.75 9.66 -2.41
N LEU A 116 4.86 10.59 -3.35
CA LEU A 116 4.87 10.24 -4.76
C LEU A 116 6.10 9.43 -5.15
N GLU A 117 7.26 9.76 -4.59
CA GLU A 117 8.48 9.00 -4.83
C GLU A 117 8.32 7.55 -4.38
N LYS A 118 7.81 7.35 -3.17
CA LYS A 118 7.64 6.00 -2.62
C LYS A 118 6.55 5.22 -3.35
N VAL A 119 5.47 5.87 -3.71
CA VAL A 119 4.39 5.23 -4.47
C VAL A 119 4.89 4.81 -5.86
N ARG A 120 5.63 5.68 -6.55
CA ARG A 120 6.19 5.34 -7.85
C ARG A 120 7.11 4.14 -7.76
N GLY A 121 7.96 4.12 -6.73
CA GLY A 121 8.85 2.98 -6.50
C GLY A 121 8.09 1.69 -6.22
N ALA A 122 7.02 1.78 -5.44
CA ALA A 122 6.19 0.62 -5.14
C ALA A 122 5.46 0.12 -6.39
N VAL A 123 4.89 1.02 -7.18
CA VAL A 123 4.21 0.65 -8.42
C VAL A 123 5.19 -0.02 -9.39
N HIS A 124 6.39 0.53 -9.48
CA HIS A 124 7.44 -0.06 -10.33
C HIS A 124 7.80 -1.47 -9.86
N LEU A 125 7.94 -1.65 -8.56
CA LEU A 125 8.21 -2.97 -7.98
C LEU A 125 7.07 -3.95 -8.29
N PHE A 126 5.84 -3.49 -8.17
CA PHE A 126 4.67 -4.29 -8.52
C PHE A 126 4.73 -4.73 -9.98
N GLU A 127 5.03 -3.80 -10.88
CA GLU A 127 5.14 -4.12 -12.30
C GLU A 127 6.24 -5.14 -12.58
N LEU A 128 7.38 -5.01 -11.89
CA LEU A 128 8.47 -5.97 -12.03
C LEU A 128 8.06 -7.36 -11.52
N ARG A 129 7.37 -7.41 -10.38
CA ARG A 129 6.89 -8.67 -9.83
C ARG A 129 5.89 -9.34 -10.75
N MET A 130 4.96 -8.56 -11.29
CA MET A 130 3.94 -9.09 -12.19
C MET A 130 4.55 -9.58 -13.51
N ALA A 131 5.52 -8.88 -14.04
CA ALA A 131 6.20 -9.29 -15.24
C ALA A 131 6.96 -10.60 -15.04
N SER A 132 7.67 -10.71 -13.91
CA SER A 132 8.40 -11.93 -13.57
C SER A 132 7.46 -13.11 -13.34
N HIS A 133 6.36 -12.88 -12.63
CA HIS A 133 5.38 -13.90 -12.37
C HIS A 133 4.69 -14.36 -13.66
N GLY A 134 4.32 -13.41 -14.51
CA GLY A 134 3.71 -13.70 -15.79
C GLY A 134 4.65 -14.47 -16.70
N SER A 135 5.95 -14.15 -16.68
CA SER A 135 6.95 -14.86 -17.43
C SER A 135 7.08 -16.33 -17.00
N LYS A 136 6.96 -16.59 -15.72
CA LYS A 136 7.03 -17.93 -15.19
C LYS A 136 5.79 -18.74 -15.54
N ASP A 137 4.65 -18.11 -15.52
CA ASP A 137 3.38 -18.78 -15.82
C ASP A 137 3.22 -19.05 -17.32
N CYS A 138 3.68 -18.13 -18.13
CA CYS A 138 3.52 -18.22 -19.57
C CYS A 138 4.11 -19.49 -20.17
N PRO A 139 5.34 -19.89 -19.83
CA PRO A 139 5.93 -21.13 -20.39
C PRO A 139 5.26 -22.40 -19.89
N ALA A 140 4.57 -22.31 -18.78
CA ALA A 140 3.93 -23.47 -18.19
C ALA A 140 2.70 -23.91 -18.99
N THR A 141 2.26 -23.09 -19.89
CA THR A 141 1.12 -23.40 -20.76
C THR A 141 1.56 -24.00 -22.12
#